data_cf9dda170fe01e01315edf88166ca485
#
_entry.id   cf9dda170fe01e01315edf88166ca485
#
_cell.length_a   1.000
_cell.length_b   1.000
_cell.length_c   1.000
_cell.angle_alpha   90.00
_cell.angle_beta   90.00
_cell.angle_gamma   90.00
#
_symmetry.space_group_name_H-M   'P 1'
#
loop_
_entity.id
_entity.type
_entity.pdbx_description
1 polymer ?
#
loop_
_entity_poly.entity_id
_entity_poly.type
_entity_poly.pdbx_seq_one_letter_code
_entity_poly.pdbx_strand_id
1 'polypeptide(L)'
;FLMQPARQLSLGQKMRANLALALIHDPDVVYLDEPTIGLDVLAKDNIRAFLREINKEKNTTVLLTTHDMTDIESVCDRLVLINSGSVLYDGGLNAFKEQYSKGYSIRVTFADPKEAIQDTRFELIEKKDAESIYHVSQSDFQPGEALAFLASHCKMQDISIIETPIEEIVKAIYKHEA
;
A
#
# COMPACT_ATOMS: atom_id res chain seq x y z
N PHE A 1 29.51 -6.17 12.93
CA PHE A 1 29.95 -5.39 11.75
C PHE A 1 30.59 -4.03 12.12
N LEU A 2 30.50 -3.60 13.39
CA LEU A 2 31.07 -2.32 13.87
C LEU A 2 32.60 -2.16 13.60
N MET A 3 33.32 -3.26 13.46
CA MET A 3 34.76 -3.26 13.19
C MET A 3 35.11 -3.35 11.69
N GLN A 4 34.11 -3.43 10.81
CA GLN A 4 34.32 -3.52 9.37
C GLN A 4 34.38 -2.12 8.73
N PRO A 5 35.31 -1.88 7.79
CA PRO A 5 35.29 -0.64 7.01
C PRO A 5 33.97 -0.47 6.25
N ALA A 6 33.43 0.76 6.18
CA ALA A 6 32.14 1.06 5.55
C ALA A 6 32.04 0.55 4.09
N ARG A 7 33.17 0.50 3.36
CA ARG A 7 33.22 -0.03 1.99
C ARG A 7 32.92 -1.54 1.86
N GLN A 8 33.05 -2.29 2.96
CA GLN A 8 32.82 -3.74 3.01
C GLN A 8 31.42 -4.10 3.51
N LEU A 9 30.65 -3.11 3.96
CA LEU A 9 29.28 -3.33 4.40
C LEU A 9 28.37 -3.66 3.23
N SER A 10 27.44 -4.61 3.44
CA SER A 10 26.33 -4.84 2.51
C SER A 10 25.45 -3.59 2.42
N LEU A 11 24.62 -3.49 1.38
CA LEU A 11 23.70 -2.36 1.22
C LEU A 11 22.81 -2.18 2.45
N GLY A 12 22.22 -3.27 2.96
CA GLY A 12 21.39 -3.22 4.17
C GLY A 12 22.14 -2.85 5.44
N GLN A 13 23.41 -3.25 5.56
CA GLN A 13 24.27 -2.81 6.68
C GLN A 13 24.59 -1.31 6.59
N LYS A 14 24.88 -0.81 5.38
CA LYS A 14 25.09 0.64 5.13
C LYS A 14 23.84 1.43 5.47
N MET A 15 22.66 0.96 5.03
CA MET A 15 21.40 1.65 5.32
C MET A 15 21.14 1.74 6.83
N ARG A 16 21.29 0.64 7.57
CA ARG A 16 21.16 0.65 9.05
C ARG A 16 22.18 1.56 9.73
N ALA A 17 23.41 1.61 9.22
CA ALA A 17 24.43 2.51 9.76
C ALA A 17 24.06 3.99 9.47
N ASN A 18 23.57 4.30 8.29
CA ASN A 18 23.11 5.66 7.93
C ASN A 18 21.93 6.10 8.79
N LEU A 19 20.95 5.21 9.03
CA LEU A 19 19.82 5.48 9.92
C LEU A 19 20.31 5.76 11.36
N ALA A 20 21.22 4.93 11.87
CA ALA A 20 21.80 5.15 13.19
C ALA A 20 22.53 6.51 13.30
N LEU A 21 23.28 6.89 12.26
CA LEU A 21 23.97 8.19 12.21
C LEU A 21 22.97 9.36 12.15
N ALA A 22 21.89 9.23 11.37
CA ALA A 22 20.87 10.27 11.25
C ALA A 22 20.11 10.50 12.56
N LEU A 23 20.03 9.47 13.43
CA LEU A 23 19.23 9.49 14.65
C LEU A 23 20.06 9.65 15.94
N ILE A 24 21.39 9.58 15.87
CA ILE A 24 22.27 9.56 17.06
C ILE A 24 22.16 10.82 17.93
N HIS A 25 21.73 11.93 17.34
CA HIS A 25 21.59 13.21 18.00
C HIS A 25 20.14 13.56 18.37
N ASP A 26 19.24 12.55 18.34
CA ASP A 26 17.81 12.68 18.65
C ASP A 26 17.13 13.86 17.93
N PRO A 27 17.08 13.88 16.59
CA PRO A 27 16.51 14.99 15.84
C PRO A 27 14.97 15.02 15.93
N ASP A 28 14.39 16.23 15.90
CA ASP A 28 12.93 16.40 15.79
C ASP A 28 12.40 15.99 14.41
N VAL A 29 13.22 16.13 13.36
CA VAL A 29 12.86 15.78 11.97
C VAL A 29 14.01 15.02 11.30
N VAL A 30 13.68 13.94 10.62
CA VAL A 30 14.63 13.17 9.81
C VAL A 30 14.12 13.05 8.38
N TYR A 31 15.02 13.28 7.42
CA TYR A 31 14.78 13.12 5.98
C TYR A 31 15.46 11.86 5.49
N LEU A 32 14.69 10.98 4.84
CA LEU A 32 15.17 9.71 4.32
C LEU A 32 14.83 9.61 2.84
N ASP A 33 15.87 9.44 2.03
CA ASP A 33 15.72 9.26 0.60
C ASP A 33 15.84 7.76 0.27
N GLU A 34 14.72 7.18 -0.18
CA GLU A 34 14.61 5.77 -0.57
C GLU A 34 15.19 4.79 0.48
N PRO A 35 14.73 4.82 1.75
CA PRO A 35 15.41 4.10 2.85
C PRO A 35 15.35 2.57 2.73
N THR A 36 14.52 2.02 1.86
CA THR A 36 14.33 0.57 1.68
C THR A 36 14.84 0.05 0.33
N ILE A 37 15.38 0.93 -0.52
CA ILE A 37 15.81 0.55 -1.86
C ILE A 37 16.90 -0.53 -1.83
N GLY A 38 16.74 -1.56 -2.68
CA GLY A 38 17.74 -2.63 -2.82
C GLY A 38 17.90 -3.54 -1.61
N LEU A 39 16.99 -3.50 -0.65
CA LEU A 39 16.96 -4.39 0.50
C LEU A 39 16.07 -5.61 0.22
N ASP A 40 16.39 -6.73 0.87
CA ASP A 40 15.50 -7.88 0.90
C ASP A 40 14.24 -7.61 1.76
N VAL A 41 13.23 -8.47 1.63
CA VAL A 41 11.92 -8.30 2.28
C VAL A 41 12.06 -8.15 3.80
N LEU A 42 12.85 -8.99 4.45
CA LEU A 42 13.02 -8.95 5.90
C LEU A 42 13.73 -7.67 6.37
N ALA A 43 14.73 -7.21 5.59
CA ALA A 43 15.42 -5.95 5.90
C ALA A 43 14.51 -4.74 5.73
N LYS A 44 13.65 -4.72 4.69
CA LYS A 44 12.61 -3.69 4.49
C LYS A 44 11.65 -3.64 5.68
N ASP A 45 11.12 -4.78 6.09
CA ASP A 45 10.15 -4.85 7.21
C ASP A 45 10.76 -4.39 8.53
N ASN A 46 12.03 -4.72 8.78
CA ASN A 46 12.74 -4.23 9.96
C ASN A 46 12.92 -2.71 9.95
N ILE A 47 13.22 -2.10 8.78
CA ILE A 47 13.34 -0.65 8.66
C ILE A 47 11.98 0.01 8.84
N ARG A 48 10.93 -0.50 8.23
CA ARG A 48 9.54 0.00 8.38
C ARG A 48 9.09 -0.03 9.85
N ALA A 49 9.33 -1.15 10.54
CA ALA A 49 9.02 -1.27 11.96
C ALA A 49 9.78 -0.25 12.81
N PHE A 50 11.08 -0.09 12.55
CA PHE A 50 11.93 0.86 13.24
C PHE A 50 11.50 2.32 13.01
N LEU A 51 11.14 2.71 11.78
CA LEU A 51 10.67 4.07 11.48
C LEU A 51 9.36 4.39 12.21
N ARG A 52 8.44 3.42 12.30
CA ARG A 52 7.21 3.57 13.09
C ARG A 52 7.49 3.71 14.59
N GLU A 53 8.45 2.94 15.11
CA GLU A 53 8.85 2.98 16.52
C GLU A 53 9.40 4.36 16.89
N ILE A 54 10.36 4.89 16.15
CA ILE A 54 10.94 6.22 16.44
C ILE A 54 9.91 7.36 16.34
N ASN A 55 8.99 7.28 15.39
CA ASN A 55 7.91 8.26 15.29
C ASN A 55 7.00 8.21 16.52
N LYS A 56 6.59 7.01 16.98
CA LYS A 56 5.68 6.85 18.13
C LYS A 56 6.35 7.15 19.47
N GLU A 57 7.56 6.66 19.69
CA GLU A 57 8.21 6.73 21.00
C GLU A 57 8.97 8.04 21.21
N LYS A 58 9.59 8.56 20.14
CA LYS A 58 10.40 9.77 20.22
C LYS A 58 9.71 11.01 19.65
N ASN A 59 8.51 10.88 19.07
CA ASN A 59 7.81 11.94 18.34
C ASN A 59 8.66 12.57 17.21
N THR A 60 9.65 11.83 16.69
CA THR A 60 10.47 12.29 15.57
C THR A 60 9.61 12.30 14.30
N THR A 61 9.54 13.44 13.64
CA THR A 61 8.88 13.54 12.33
C THR A 61 9.76 12.87 11.27
N VAL A 62 9.23 11.86 10.60
CA VAL A 62 9.94 11.17 9.51
C VAL A 62 9.35 11.62 8.18
N LEU A 63 10.17 12.24 7.34
CA LEU A 63 9.84 12.52 5.95
C LEU A 63 10.68 11.61 5.08
N LEU A 64 10.01 10.72 4.34
CA LEU A 64 10.70 9.79 3.44
C LEU A 64 10.23 9.98 2.00
N THR A 65 11.16 9.82 1.05
CA THR A 65 10.84 9.62 -0.36
C THR A 65 10.84 8.13 -0.65
N THR A 66 9.91 7.64 -1.43
CA THR A 66 9.88 6.26 -1.90
C THR A 66 9.02 6.12 -3.14
N HIS A 67 9.35 5.15 -3.98
CA HIS A 67 8.51 4.64 -5.06
C HIS A 67 7.89 3.27 -4.70
N ASP A 68 8.22 2.71 -3.54
CA ASP A 68 7.64 1.45 -3.04
C ASP A 68 6.33 1.76 -2.28
N MET A 69 5.20 1.44 -2.91
CA MET A 69 3.87 1.71 -2.35
C MET A 69 3.64 0.99 -1.03
N THR A 70 4.32 -0.14 -0.80
CA THR A 70 4.25 -0.85 0.48
C THR A 70 4.90 -0.06 1.62
N ASP A 71 5.92 0.75 1.33
CA ASP A 71 6.50 1.66 2.34
C ASP A 71 5.48 2.71 2.75
N ILE A 72 4.79 3.31 1.77
CA ILE A 72 3.74 4.31 2.02
C ILE A 72 2.65 3.71 2.89
N GLU A 73 2.09 2.57 2.50
CA GLU A 73 1.00 1.92 3.25
C GLU A 73 1.40 1.45 4.65
N SER A 74 2.68 1.09 4.82
CA SER A 74 3.17 0.53 6.08
C SER A 74 3.64 1.58 7.09
N VAL A 75 4.15 2.73 6.63
CA VAL A 75 4.88 3.69 7.49
C VAL A 75 4.22 5.05 7.56
N CYS A 76 3.49 5.47 6.51
CA CYS A 76 3.04 6.84 6.36
C CYS A 76 1.58 7.03 6.78
N ASP A 77 1.30 8.08 7.57
CA ASP A 77 -0.05 8.56 7.83
C ASP A 77 -0.47 9.67 6.86
N ARG A 78 0.52 10.38 6.28
CA ARG A 78 0.34 11.50 5.33
C ARG A 78 1.12 11.22 4.06
N LEU A 79 0.52 11.56 2.92
CA LEU A 79 1.09 11.42 1.58
C LEU A 79 1.19 12.79 0.90
N VAL A 80 2.33 13.04 0.27
CA VAL A 80 2.50 14.12 -0.71
C VAL A 80 2.82 13.47 -2.05
N LEU A 81 1.89 13.60 -3.02
CA LEU A 81 2.08 13.08 -4.37
C LEU A 81 2.54 14.21 -5.29
N ILE A 82 3.69 14.00 -5.94
CA ILE A 82 4.32 15.00 -6.81
C ILE A 82 4.42 14.43 -8.23
N ASN A 83 4.02 15.22 -9.22
CA ASN A 83 4.22 14.90 -10.63
C ASN A 83 4.67 16.15 -11.40
N SER A 84 5.68 16.00 -12.24
CA SER A 84 6.21 17.07 -13.11
C SER A 84 6.46 18.40 -12.38
N GLY A 85 6.96 18.33 -11.13
CA GLY A 85 7.27 19.50 -10.30
C GLY A 85 6.05 20.14 -9.61
N SER A 86 4.86 19.57 -9.76
CA SER A 86 3.62 20.04 -9.11
C SER A 86 3.14 19.06 -8.06
N VAL A 87 2.58 19.60 -6.96
CA VAL A 87 1.92 18.78 -5.94
C VAL A 87 0.51 18.44 -6.41
N LEU A 88 0.23 17.15 -6.61
CA LEU A 88 -1.08 16.65 -7.00
C LEU A 88 -1.98 16.37 -5.79
N TYR A 89 -1.37 15.93 -4.70
CA TYR A 89 -2.06 15.65 -3.45
C TYR A 89 -1.15 15.96 -2.27
N ASP A 90 -1.73 16.50 -1.21
CA ASP A 90 -1.10 16.65 0.09
C ASP A 90 -2.15 16.44 1.18
N GLY A 91 -2.08 15.32 1.91
CA GLY A 91 -3.08 14.99 2.92
C GLY A 91 -2.89 13.62 3.55
N GLY A 92 -3.87 13.20 4.36
CA GLY A 92 -3.88 11.89 5.00
C GLY A 92 -3.99 10.75 4.01
N LEU A 93 -3.28 9.64 4.27
CA LEU A 93 -3.28 8.47 3.39
C LEU A 93 -4.67 7.84 3.24
N ASN A 94 -5.46 7.76 4.32
CA ASN A 94 -6.82 7.23 4.26
C ASN A 94 -7.73 8.13 3.42
N ALA A 95 -7.65 9.45 3.60
CA ALA A 95 -8.42 10.40 2.80
C ALA A 95 -8.04 10.33 1.30
N PHE A 96 -6.76 10.08 0.99
CA PHE A 96 -6.30 9.83 -0.38
C PHE A 96 -6.98 8.60 -0.98
N LYS A 97 -6.95 7.48 -0.24
CA LYS A 97 -7.62 6.24 -0.69
C LYS A 97 -9.12 6.46 -0.91
N GLU A 98 -9.82 7.10 0.03
CA GLU A 98 -11.24 7.40 -0.07
C GLU A 98 -11.58 8.30 -1.26
N GLN A 99 -10.78 9.34 -1.50
CA GLN A 99 -11.02 10.33 -2.55
C GLN A 99 -10.77 9.76 -3.95
N TYR A 100 -9.75 8.92 -4.12
CA TYR A 100 -9.30 8.45 -5.43
C TYR A 100 -9.60 6.98 -5.71
N SER A 101 -10.00 6.20 -4.72
CA SER A 101 -10.52 4.85 -4.96
C SER A 101 -11.94 4.93 -5.51
N LYS A 102 -12.11 4.51 -6.75
CA LYS A 102 -13.44 4.48 -7.40
C LYS A 102 -14.31 3.32 -6.94
N GLY A 103 -13.80 2.48 -6.03
CA GLY A 103 -14.48 1.28 -5.56
C GLY A 103 -13.54 0.35 -4.80
N TYR A 104 -13.91 -0.89 -4.75
CA TYR A 104 -13.15 -1.97 -4.10
C TYR A 104 -13.26 -3.24 -4.93
N SER A 105 -12.38 -4.19 -4.67
CA SER A 105 -12.44 -5.50 -5.31
C SER A 105 -12.95 -6.55 -4.34
N ILE A 106 -13.72 -7.50 -4.87
CA ILE A 106 -14.19 -8.68 -4.13
C ILE A 106 -13.58 -9.91 -4.77
N ARG A 107 -12.86 -10.70 -3.97
CA ARG A 107 -12.41 -12.02 -4.34
C ARG A 107 -13.47 -13.01 -3.89
N VAL A 108 -13.92 -13.84 -4.81
CA VAL A 108 -14.94 -14.89 -4.57
C VAL A 108 -14.36 -16.23 -5.02
N THR A 109 -14.43 -17.23 -4.15
CA THR A 109 -14.18 -18.62 -4.52
C THR A 109 -15.50 -19.36 -4.62
N PHE A 110 -15.86 -19.78 -5.82
CA PHE A 110 -17.11 -20.49 -6.07
C PHE A 110 -16.99 -21.99 -5.76
N ALA A 111 -18.12 -22.59 -5.40
CA ALA A 111 -18.19 -24.04 -5.23
C ALA A 111 -18.06 -24.79 -6.57
N ASP A 112 -18.58 -24.20 -7.65
CA ASP A 112 -18.42 -24.69 -9.03
C ASP A 112 -17.52 -23.68 -9.80
N PRO A 113 -16.40 -24.13 -10.42
CA PRO A 113 -15.53 -23.27 -11.22
C PRO A 113 -16.21 -22.60 -12.41
N LYS A 114 -17.37 -23.12 -12.85
CA LYS A 114 -18.16 -22.55 -13.96
C LYS A 114 -19.08 -21.40 -13.49
N GLU A 115 -19.28 -21.26 -12.19
CA GLU A 115 -20.13 -20.22 -11.63
C GLU A 115 -19.48 -18.85 -11.83
N ALA A 116 -20.30 -17.82 -12.00
CA ALA A 116 -19.88 -16.43 -12.13
C ALA A 116 -21.04 -15.52 -11.71
N ILE A 117 -20.70 -14.33 -11.22
CA ILE A 117 -21.68 -13.30 -10.91
C ILE A 117 -22.23 -12.75 -12.22
N GLN A 118 -23.57 -12.78 -12.38
CA GLN A 118 -24.26 -12.30 -13.59
C GLN A 118 -24.72 -10.84 -13.52
N ASP A 119 -24.47 -10.17 -12.39
CA ASP A 119 -24.86 -8.79 -12.18
C ASP A 119 -23.81 -7.83 -12.73
N THR A 120 -24.23 -6.87 -13.56
CA THR A 120 -23.35 -5.91 -14.26
C THR A 120 -22.63 -4.94 -13.35
N ARG A 121 -23.07 -4.78 -12.09
CA ARG A 121 -22.39 -3.97 -11.07
C ARG A 121 -21.10 -4.61 -10.54
N PHE A 122 -20.88 -5.87 -10.86
CA PHE A 122 -19.67 -6.62 -10.55
C PHE A 122 -18.87 -6.82 -11.84
N GLU A 123 -17.89 -5.95 -12.05
CA GLU A 123 -17.01 -6.03 -13.22
C GLU A 123 -15.91 -7.08 -12.98
N LEU A 124 -15.90 -8.13 -13.78
CA LEU A 124 -14.90 -9.20 -13.69
C LEU A 124 -13.52 -8.66 -14.10
N ILE A 125 -12.56 -8.66 -13.16
CA ILE A 125 -11.16 -8.28 -13.40
C ILE A 125 -10.34 -9.50 -13.79
N GLU A 126 -10.44 -10.56 -12.99
CA GLU A 126 -9.65 -11.78 -13.15
C GLU A 126 -10.48 -13.01 -12.81
N LYS A 127 -10.26 -14.09 -13.58
CA LYS A 127 -10.82 -15.41 -13.28
C LYS A 127 -9.72 -16.46 -13.38
N LYS A 128 -9.53 -17.23 -12.30
CA LYS A 128 -8.55 -18.30 -12.23
C LYS A 128 -9.19 -19.50 -11.53
N ASP A 129 -9.49 -20.53 -12.31
CA ASP A 129 -10.21 -21.73 -11.85
C ASP A 129 -11.53 -21.36 -11.14
N ALA A 130 -11.66 -21.71 -9.86
CA ALA A 130 -12.84 -21.40 -9.03
C ALA A 130 -12.79 -19.99 -8.39
N GLU A 131 -11.63 -19.31 -8.43
CA GLU A 131 -11.45 -17.98 -7.89
C GLU A 131 -11.71 -16.92 -8.95
N SER A 132 -12.47 -15.88 -8.59
CA SER A 132 -12.73 -14.73 -9.43
C SER A 132 -12.60 -13.44 -8.63
N ILE A 133 -12.05 -12.40 -9.26
CA ILE A 133 -11.93 -11.06 -8.67
C ILE A 133 -12.84 -10.14 -9.46
N TYR A 134 -13.71 -9.45 -8.75
CA TYR A 134 -14.63 -8.48 -9.32
C TYR A 134 -14.35 -7.09 -8.75
N HIS A 135 -14.37 -6.08 -9.60
CA HIS A 135 -14.43 -4.68 -9.16
C HIS A 135 -15.87 -4.26 -8.91
N VAL A 136 -16.10 -3.50 -7.83
CA VAL A 136 -17.41 -2.98 -7.45
C VAL A 136 -17.26 -1.49 -7.15
N SER A 137 -18.07 -0.67 -7.82
CA SER A 137 -18.12 0.77 -7.53
C SER A 137 -18.79 1.03 -6.19
N GLN A 138 -18.25 1.95 -5.40
CA GLN A 138 -18.89 2.38 -4.14
C GLN A 138 -20.26 3.05 -4.37
N SER A 139 -20.51 3.58 -5.57
CA SER A 139 -21.82 4.13 -5.94
C SER A 139 -22.88 3.06 -6.11
N ASP A 140 -22.50 1.84 -6.44
CA ASP A 140 -23.43 0.74 -6.72
C ASP A 140 -23.73 -0.08 -5.47
N PHE A 141 -22.70 -0.37 -4.69
CA PHE A 141 -22.80 -1.10 -3.42
C PHE A 141 -21.78 -0.63 -2.40
N GLN A 142 -22.22 -0.44 -1.16
CA GLN A 142 -21.30 -0.43 -0.03
C GLN A 142 -20.80 -1.87 0.24
N PRO A 143 -19.58 -2.04 0.80
CA PRO A 143 -19.00 -3.37 1.00
C PRO A 143 -19.92 -4.40 1.69
N GLY A 144 -20.62 -3.98 2.75
CA GLY A 144 -21.57 -4.85 3.45
C GLY A 144 -22.78 -5.26 2.61
N GLU A 145 -23.28 -4.35 1.76
CA GLU A 145 -24.43 -4.63 0.87
C GLU A 145 -24.04 -5.60 -0.25
N ALA A 146 -22.83 -5.44 -0.82
CA ALA A 146 -22.31 -6.35 -1.82
C ALA A 146 -22.16 -7.78 -1.27
N LEU A 147 -21.61 -7.91 -0.04
CA LEU A 147 -21.50 -9.20 0.63
C LEU A 147 -22.88 -9.85 0.87
N ALA A 148 -23.84 -9.09 1.36
CA ALA A 148 -25.20 -9.59 1.59
C ALA A 148 -25.88 -10.01 0.28
N PHE A 149 -25.70 -9.23 -0.79
CA PHE A 149 -26.20 -9.56 -2.11
C PHE A 149 -25.61 -10.87 -2.61
N LEU A 150 -24.29 -11.02 -2.58
CA LEU A 150 -23.60 -12.23 -3.05
C LEU A 150 -23.96 -13.45 -2.23
N ALA A 151 -24.06 -13.32 -0.90
CA ALA A 151 -24.47 -14.44 -0.03
C ALA A 151 -25.87 -14.96 -0.33
N SER A 152 -26.76 -14.11 -0.85
CA SER A 152 -28.14 -14.50 -1.20
C SER A 152 -28.29 -15.03 -2.62
N HIS A 153 -27.37 -14.75 -3.54
CA HIS A 153 -27.50 -15.04 -4.96
C HIS A 153 -26.48 -16.07 -5.50
N CYS A 154 -25.36 -16.29 -4.79
CA CYS A 154 -24.29 -17.14 -5.25
C CYS A 154 -23.93 -18.23 -4.24
N LYS A 155 -23.55 -19.41 -4.71
CA LYS A 155 -22.99 -20.48 -3.87
C LYS A 155 -21.47 -20.32 -3.80
N MET A 156 -21.00 -19.71 -2.72
CA MET A 156 -19.59 -19.41 -2.52
C MET A 156 -19.00 -20.31 -1.43
N GLN A 157 -17.70 -20.63 -1.58
CA GLN A 157 -16.91 -21.29 -0.53
C GLN A 157 -16.20 -20.25 0.33
N ASP A 158 -15.71 -19.17 -0.30
CA ASP A 158 -15.01 -18.10 0.38
C ASP A 158 -15.27 -16.76 -0.31
N ILE A 159 -15.22 -15.67 0.48
CA ILE A 159 -15.35 -14.31 -0.02
C ILE A 159 -14.51 -13.37 0.82
N SER A 160 -13.75 -12.50 0.14
CA SER A 160 -12.95 -11.47 0.79
C SER A 160 -13.01 -10.14 0.03
N ILE A 161 -13.04 -9.04 0.79
CA ILE A 161 -12.92 -7.69 0.22
C ILE A 161 -11.44 -7.35 0.13
N ILE A 162 -11.04 -6.86 -1.02
CA ILE A 162 -9.68 -6.39 -1.30
C ILE A 162 -9.78 -4.89 -1.51
N GLU A 163 -9.14 -4.11 -0.66
CA GLU A 163 -8.99 -2.67 -0.90
C GLU A 163 -8.16 -2.45 -2.16
N THR A 164 -8.49 -1.40 -2.90
CA THR A 164 -7.70 -1.03 -4.08
C THR A 164 -6.28 -0.67 -3.63
N PRO A 165 -5.25 -1.36 -4.12
CA PRO A 165 -3.86 -1.03 -3.78
C PRO A 165 -3.55 0.41 -4.15
N ILE A 166 -2.80 1.11 -3.29
CA ILE A 166 -2.42 2.51 -3.54
C ILE A 166 -1.69 2.67 -4.88
N GLU A 167 -0.96 1.65 -5.31
CA GLU A 167 -0.26 1.63 -6.59
C GLU A 167 -1.21 1.78 -7.79
N GLU A 168 -2.37 1.14 -7.74
CA GLU A 168 -3.38 1.25 -8.80
C GLU A 168 -4.03 2.64 -8.80
N ILE A 169 -4.28 3.21 -7.62
CA ILE A 169 -4.81 4.56 -7.47
C ILE A 169 -3.83 5.58 -8.06
N VAL A 170 -2.56 5.50 -7.69
CA VAL A 170 -1.50 6.40 -8.19
C VAL A 170 -1.32 6.26 -9.70
N LYS A 171 -1.31 5.03 -10.24
CA LYS A 171 -1.26 4.78 -11.70
C LYS A 171 -2.45 5.41 -12.44
N ALA A 172 -3.64 5.34 -11.86
CA ALA A 172 -4.83 5.94 -12.47
C ALA A 172 -4.73 7.47 -12.52
N ILE A 173 -4.23 8.11 -11.45
CA ILE A 173 -4.02 9.57 -11.41
C ILE A 173 -3.04 9.99 -12.50
N TYR A 174 -1.88 9.33 -12.61
CA TYR A 174 -0.87 9.68 -13.62
C TYR A 174 -1.36 9.48 -15.07
N LYS A 175 -2.26 8.51 -15.32
CA LYS A 175 -2.84 8.31 -16.64
C LYS A 175 -3.86 9.38 -17.04
N HIS A 176 -4.51 10.02 -16.08
CA HIS A 176 -5.49 11.07 -16.35
C HIS A 176 -4.84 12.44 -16.56
N GLU A 177 -3.59 12.62 -16.14
CA GLU A 177 -2.84 13.88 -16.27
C GLU A 177 -1.77 13.85 -17.37
N ALA A 178 -1.57 12.72 -18.05
CA ALA A 178 -0.71 12.59 -19.22
C ALA A 178 -1.47 12.83 -20.51
#